data_477d904896806b218b9e01fb7b9480b6
#
_entry.id   477d904896806b218b9e01fb7b9480b6
#
_cell.length_a   1.000
_cell.length_b   1.000
_cell.length_c   1.000
_cell.angle_alpha   90.00
_cell.angle_beta   90.00
_cell.angle_gamma   90.00
#
_symmetry.space_group_name_H-M   'P 1'
#
loop_
_entity.id
_entity.type
_entity.pdbx_description
1 polymer ?
#
loop_
_entity_poly.entity_id
_entity_poly.type
_entity_poly.pdbx_seq_one_letter_code
_entity_poly.pdbx_strand_id
1 'polypeptide(L)'
;WGGIPLTGFAILCFWNGFSGSLFYAYFTYVGLSMCYTLINVPYGALNASLTRDTNEITVLTSVRMFLANLGGLAVAYGIPILVKVLSPDGKINTTASANAWFITMTIYAVIGLALLMFCFSQTKERVVMDQEETSKVKVSDLWVEFCRNKPLRILAFFFITAFAMMAIGNSAGSYYMIYNVRAPEMLPYFMALGSIPAFIFMPMVPAIKRA
;
A
#
# COMPACT_ATOMS: atom_id res chain seq x y z
N TRP A 1 2.75 -2.80 -17.29
CA TRP A 1 1.37 -2.89 -17.83
C TRP A 1 0.31 -2.79 -16.72
N GLY A 2 0.54 -3.36 -15.51
CA GLY A 2 -0.43 -3.30 -14.39
C GLY A 2 -0.71 -1.91 -13.83
N GLY A 3 0.21 -0.95 -13.98
CA GLY A 3 0.04 0.42 -13.47
C GLY A 3 -1.10 1.19 -14.16
N ILE A 4 -1.33 0.95 -15.45
CA ILE A 4 -2.37 1.63 -16.21
C ILE A 4 -3.77 1.30 -15.67
N PRO A 5 -4.17 0.01 -15.56
CA PRO A 5 -5.48 -0.32 -15.00
C PRO A 5 -5.62 0.10 -13.53
N LEU A 6 -4.55 0.04 -12.73
CA LEU A 6 -4.58 0.56 -11.36
C LEU A 6 -4.95 2.03 -11.30
N THR A 7 -4.30 2.86 -12.13
CA THR A 7 -4.59 4.29 -12.21
C THR A 7 -6.01 4.55 -12.72
N GLY A 8 -6.48 3.78 -13.70
CA GLY A 8 -7.84 3.86 -14.20
C GLY A 8 -8.88 3.59 -13.12
N PHE A 9 -8.75 2.50 -12.38
CA PHE A 9 -9.65 2.17 -11.26
C PHE A 9 -9.55 3.18 -10.10
N ALA A 10 -8.35 3.72 -9.82
CA ALA A 10 -8.20 4.76 -8.81
C ALA A 10 -8.97 6.03 -9.17
N ILE A 11 -8.94 6.46 -10.43
CA ILE A 11 -9.70 7.62 -10.90
C ILE A 11 -11.21 7.31 -10.87
N LEU A 12 -11.62 6.12 -11.34
CA LEU A 12 -13.03 5.70 -11.34
C LEU A 12 -13.63 5.64 -9.93
N CYS A 13 -12.88 5.25 -8.90
CA CYS A 13 -13.35 5.23 -7.51
C CYS A 13 -13.83 6.59 -7.02
N PHE A 14 -13.24 7.68 -7.52
CA PHE A 14 -13.57 9.05 -7.10
C PHE A 14 -14.41 9.81 -8.14
N TRP A 15 -14.85 9.15 -9.21
CA TRP A 15 -15.71 9.78 -10.19
C TRP A 15 -17.15 9.89 -9.72
N ASN A 16 -17.67 11.12 -9.76
CA ASN A 16 -18.98 11.45 -9.21
C ASN A 16 -20.16 11.12 -10.13
N GLY A 17 -19.92 10.60 -11.36
CA GLY A 17 -20.96 10.39 -12.36
C GLY A 17 -22.03 9.35 -11.97
N PHE A 18 -21.71 8.42 -11.08
CA PHE A 18 -22.63 7.38 -10.55
C PHE A 18 -22.73 7.44 -9.03
N SER A 19 -22.71 8.66 -8.47
CA SER A 19 -22.86 8.88 -7.04
C SER A 19 -24.19 8.31 -6.55
N GLY A 20 -24.12 7.36 -5.57
CA GLY A 20 -25.29 6.69 -5.00
C GLY A 20 -25.48 5.23 -5.44
N SER A 21 -24.73 4.71 -6.41
CA SER A 21 -24.77 3.30 -6.77
C SER A 21 -23.81 2.48 -5.93
N LEU A 22 -24.33 1.68 -4.99
CA LEU A 22 -23.54 0.73 -4.21
C LEU A 22 -22.78 -0.27 -5.06
N PHE A 23 -23.40 -0.75 -6.15
CA PHE A 23 -22.75 -1.69 -7.07
C PHE A 23 -21.51 -1.08 -7.72
N TYR A 24 -21.60 0.19 -8.16
CA TYR A 24 -20.45 0.90 -8.74
C TYR A 24 -19.31 1.03 -7.74
N ALA A 25 -19.61 1.42 -6.50
CA ALA A 25 -18.61 1.55 -5.44
C ALA A 25 -17.90 0.23 -5.15
N TYR A 26 -18.64 -0.88 -5.02
CA TYR A 26 -18.04 -2.20 -4.82
C TYR A 26 -17.21 -2.65 -6.02
N PHE A 27 -17.72 -2.47 -7.24
CA PHE A 27 -17.01 -2.87 -8.46
C PHE A 27 -15.68 -2.13 -8.61
N THR A 28 -15.69 -0.82 -8.46
CA THR A 28 -14.47 0.00 -8.59
C THR A 28 -13.47 -0.28 -7.48
N TYR A 29 -13.93 -0.47 -6.24
CA TYR A 29 -13.06 -0.79 -5.11
C TYR A 29 -12.43 -2.17 -5.21
N VAL A 30 -13.20 -3.19 -5.58
CA VAL A 30 -12.69 -4.56 -5.81
C VAL A 30 -11.71 -4.57 -6.98
N GLY A 31 -12.05 -3.89 -8.08
CA GLY A 31 -11.16 -3.75 -9.24
C GLY A 31 -9.83 -3.07 -8.88
N LEU A 32 -9.89 -2.00 -8.09
CA LEU A 32 -8.71 -1.32 -7.58
C LEU A 32 -7.84 -2.26 -6.72
N SER A 33 -8.48 -3.01 -5.80
CA SER A 33 -7.78 -3.95 -4.94
C SER A 33 -7.11 -5.09 -5.71
N MET A 34 -7.79 -5.62 -6.74
CA MET A 34 -7.21 -6.64 -7.62
C MET A 34 -6.00 -6.11 -8.40
N CYS A 35 -6.11 -4.93 -9.00
CA CYS A 35 -5.00 -4.30 -9.72
C CYS A 35 -3.83 -3.96 -8.79
N TYR A 36 -4.11 -3.51 -7.58
CA TYR A 36 -3.09 -3.25 -6.55
C TYR A 36 -2.33 -4.54 -6.19
N THR A 37 -3.05 -5.63 -5.95
CA THR A 37 -2.43 -6.92 -5.62
C THR A 37 -1.58 -7.44 -6.77
N LEU A 38 -2.06 -7.30 -8.02
CA LEU A 38 -1.35 -7.73 -9.23
C LEU A 38 -0.01 -7.00 -9.41
N ILE A 39 0.12 -5.78 -8.93
CA ILE A 39 1.38 -5.02 -8.96
C ILE A 39 2.22 -5.32 -7.73
N ASN A 40 1.61 -5.42 -6.56
CA ASN A 40 2.33 -5.53 -5.29
C ASN A 40 3.03 -6.89 -5.13
N VAL A 41 2.44 -7.97 -5.66
CA VAL A 41 3.05 -9.31 -5.58
C VAL A 41 4.37 -9.39 -6.36
N PRO A 42 4.46 -9.04 -7.66
CA PRO A 42 5.74 -9.00 -8.38
C PRO A 42 6.75 -8.02 -7.78
N TYR A 43 6.27 -6.86 -7.31
CA TYR A 43 7.13 -5.87 -6.64
C TYR A 43 7.74 -6.43 -5.34
N GLY A 44 6.97 -7.22 -4.58
CA GLY A 44 7.48 -7.92 -3.41
C GLY A 44 8.54 -8.97 -3.76
N ALA A 45 8.31 -9.73 -4.83
CA ALA A 45 9.24 -10.75 -5.33
C ALA A 45 10.56 -10.14 -5.87
N LEU A 46 10.52 -8.93 -6.39
CA LEU A 46 11.68 -8.21 -6.92
C LEU A 46 12.81 -8.08 -5.90
N ASN A 47 12.50 -7.95 -4.60
CA ASN A 47 13.54 -7.90 -3.57
C ASN A 47 14.44 -9.15 -3.54
N ALA A 48 13.88 -10.31 -3.84
CA ALA A 48 14.63 -11.58 -3.88
C ALA A 48 15.45 -11.73 -5.17
N SER A 49 15.08 -11.03 -6.26
CA SER A 49 15.79 -11.05 -7.54
C SER A 49 16.86 -9.97 -7.68
N LEU A 50 16.92 -9.01 -6.76
CA LEU A 50 17.95 -7.96 -6.78
C LEU A 50 19.30 -8.43 -6.22
N THR A 51 19.31 -9.25 -5.16
CA THR A 51 20.51 -9.76 -4.52
C THR A 51 20.26 -11.08 -3.81
N ARG A 52 21.31 -11.90 -3.65
CA ARG A 52 21.27 -13.14 -2.85
C ARG A 52 21.83 -12.96 -1.44
N ASP A 53 22.46 -11.81 -1.16
CA ASP A 53 22.98 -11.55 0.19
C ASP A 53 21.85 -11.14 1.14
N THR A 54 21.67 -11.94 2.19
CA THR A 54 20.65 -11.73 3.21
C THR A 54 20.79 -10.39 3.95
N ASN A 55 22.03 -9.86 4.05
CA ASN A 55 22.27 -8.57 4.68
C ASN A 55 21.80 -7.42 3.77
N GLU A 56 22.10 -7.48 2.48
CA GLU A 56 21.65 -6.51 1.51
C GLU A 56 20.13 -6.51 1.39
N ILE A 57 19.49 -7.69 1.36
CA ILE A 57 18.02 -7.81 1.37
C ILE A 57 17.44 -7.13 2.60
N THR A 58 18.05 -7.28 3.78
CA THR A 58 17.59 -6.64 5.01
C THR A 58 17.68 -5.11 4.93
N VAL A 59 18.78 -4.59 4.42
CA VAL A 59 18.96 -3.13 4.23
C VAL A 59 17.95 -2.59 3.22
N LEU A 60 17.81 -3.24 2.04
CA LEU A 60 16.86 -2.85 1.00
C LEU A 60 15.43 -2.83 1.54
N THR A 61 15.02 -3.88 2.27
CA THR A 61 13.68 -3.96 2.87
C THR A 61 13.46 -2.87 3.90
N SER A 62 14.45 -2.58 4.75
CA SER A 62 14.35 -1.52 5.77
C SER A 62 14.21 -0.13 5.14
N VAL A 63 15.01 0.18 4.13
CA VAL A 63 14.92 1.45 3.38
C VAL A 63 13.57 1.56 2.66
N ARG A 64 13.13 0.49 2.01
CA ARG A 64 11.82 0.45 1.33
C ARG A 64 10.69 0.73 2.31
N MET A 65 10.67 0.09 3.48
CA MET A 65 9.62 0.28 4.48
C MET A 65 9.67 1.69 5.09
N PHE A 66 10.87 2.23 5.32
CA PHE A 66 11.03 3.61 5.78
C PHE A 66 10.45 4.61 4.76
N LEU A 67 10.81 4.48 3.48
CA LEU A 67 10.30 5.34 2.42
C LEU A 67 8.78 5.16 2.20
N ALA A 68 8.25 3.93 2.35
CA ALA A 68 6.81 3.69 2.28
C ALA A 68 6.04 4.40 3.39
N ASN A 69 6.56 4.41 4.63
CA ASN A 69 5.95 5.16 5.73
C ASN A 69 6.05 6.67 5.50
N LEU A 70 7.19 7.17 5.01
CA LEU A 70 7.36 8.58 4.67
C LEU A 70 6.36 9.01 3.57
N GLY A 71 6.24 8.21 2.50
CA GLY A 71 5.25 8.41 1.45
C GLY A 71 3.81 8.38 1.99
N GLY A 72 3.50 7.42 2.85
CA GLY A 72 2.20 7.33 3.52
C GLY A 72 1.85 8.59 4.31
N LEU A 73 2.79 9.14 5.08
CA LEU A 73 2.60 10.41 5.78
C LEU A 73 2.41 11.59 4.82
N ALA A 74 3.24 11.69 3.78
CA ALA A 74 3.12 12.73 2.77
C ALA A 74 1.73 12.73 2.11
N VAL A 75 1.19 11.56 1.81
CA VAL A 75 -0.15 11.39 1.25
C VAL A 75 -1.22 11.73 2.30
N ALA A 76 -1.08 11.23 3.53
CA ALA A 76 -2.06 11.47 4.61
C ALA A 76 -2.25 12.95 4.94
N TYR A 77 -1.18 13.75 4.90
CA TYR A 77 -1.26 15.20 5.09
C TYR A 77 -1.53 15.96 3.79
N GLY A 78 -0.93 15.54 2.70
CA GLY A 78 -1.01 16.23 1.40
C GLY A 78 -2.41 16.20 0.81
N ILE A 79 -3.15 15.08 0.92
CA ILE A 79 -4.51 14.97 0.37
C ILE A 79 -5.47 15.96 1.03
N PRO A 80 -5.65 16.01 2.36
CA PRO A 80 -6.56 16.96 2.99
C PRO A 80 -6.22 18.42 2.69
N ILE A 81 -4.93 18.76 2.66
CA ILE A 81 -4.47 20.12 2.33
C ILE A 81 -4.87 20.48 0.91
N LEU A 82 -4.60 19.58 -0.05
CA LEU A 82 -4.89 19.84 -1.45
C LEU A 82 -6.40 19.92 -1.72
N VAL A 83 -7.19 19.04 -1.09
CA VAL A 83 -8.65 19.09 -1.17
C VAL A 83 -9.18 20.40 -0.59
N LYS A 84 -8.64 20.88 0.55
CA LYS A 84 -9.03 22.14 1.16
C LYS A 84 -8.71 23.35 0.26
N VAL A 85 -7.58 23.34 -0.40
CA VAL A 85 -7.17 24.41 -1.34
C VAL A 85 -8.02 24.41 -2.61
N LEU A 86 -8.38 23.22 -3.13
CA LEU A 86 -9.19 23.11 -4.34
C LEU A 86 -10.70 23.23 -4.08
N SER A 87 -11.16 23.12 -2.83
CA SER A 87 -12.57 23.24 -2.50
C SER A 87 -13.01 24.69 -2.49
N PRO A 88 -14.12 25.04 -3.17
CA PRO A 88 -14.64 26.42 -3.22
C PRO A 88 -14.96 26.99 -1.82
N ASP A 89 -15.38 26.12 -0.89
CA ASP A 89 -15.80 26.49 0.48
C ASP A 89 -14.67 26.36 1.51
N GLY A 90 -13.47 25.92 1.10
CA GLY A 90 -12.35 25.65 2.00
C GLY A 90 -12.64 24.51 3.02
N LYS A 91 -13.70 23.74 2.82
CA LYS A 91 -14.12 22.64 3.69
C LYS A 91 -13.93 21.29 2.99
N ILE A 92 -13.61 20.25 3.76
CA ILE A 92 -13.24 18.93 3.24
C ILE A 92 -14.47 18.02 3.04
N ASN A 93 -15.55 18.24 3.81
CA ASN A 93 -16.70 17.33 3.93
C ASN A 93 -18.01 17.92 3.40
N THR A 94 -17.98 18.70 2.33
CA THR A 94 -19.18 19.25 1.69
C THR A 94 -19.41 18.59 0.33
N THR A 95 -20.66 18.57 -0.13
CA THR A 95 -21.00 18.15 -1.50
C THR A 95 -20.26 18.97 -2.56
N ALA A 96 -19.94 20.23 -2.26
CA ALA A 96 -19.12 21.10 -3.11
C ALA A 96 -17.66 20.63 -3.22
N SER A 97 -17.15 19.90 -2.23
CA SER A 97 -15.77 19.37 -2.23
C SER A 97 -15.60 18.07 -3.06
N ALA A 98 -16.67 17.47 -3.58
CA ALA A 98 -16.61 16.22 -4.35
C ALA A 98 -15.72 16.34 -5.58
N ASN A 99 -15.79 17.45 -6.31
CA ASN A 99 -14.91 17.72 -7.45
C ASN A 99 -13.45 17.95 -7.02
N ALA A 100 -13.23 18.57 -5.88
CA ALA A 100 -11.89 18.77 -5.33
C ALA A 100 -11.25 17.41 -4.95
N TRP A 101 -12.02 16.49 -4.40
CA TRP A 101 -11.59 15.12 -4.15
C TRP A 101 -11.21 14.39 -5.43
N PHE A 102 -12.07 14.46 -6.46
CA PHE A 102 -11.80 13.82 -7.76
C PHE A 102 -10.50 14.36 -8.40
N ILE A 103 -10.32 15.68 -8.42
CA ILE A 103 -9.12 16.32 -9.00
C ILE A 103 -7.88 15.91 -8.19
N THR A 104 -7.94 15.98 -6.86
CA THR A 104 -6.83 15.61 -5.98
C THR A 104 -6.41 14.17 -6.20
N MET A 105 -7.35 13.23 -6.21
CA MET A 105 -7.06 11.82 -6.41
C MET A 105 -6.55 11.52 -7.82
N THR A 106 -7.03 12.24 -8.84
CA THR A 106 -6.49 12.14 -10.20
C THR A 106 -5.03 12.59 -10.27
N ILE A 107 -4.68 13.69 -9.61
CA ILE A 107 -3.28 14.18 -9.53
C ILE A 107 -2.40 13.12 -8.87
N TYR A 108 -2.80 12.58 -7.72
CA TYR A 108 -2.04 11.53 -7.01
C TYR A 108 -1.93 10.24 -7.83
N ALA A 109 -2.99 9.85 -8.54
CA ALA A 109 -2.98 8.68 -9.41
C ALA A 109 -1.99 8.84 -10.58
N VAL A 110 -1.93 10.01 -11.20
CA VAL A 110 -0.97 10.32 -12.27
C VAL A 110 0.46 10.35 -11.74
N ILE A 111 0.70 10.99 -10.58
CA ILE A 111 2.02 10.98 -9.92
C ILE A 111 2.43 9.55 -9.59
N GLY A 112 1.52 8.75 -9.04
CA GLY A 112 1.77 7.33 -8.73
C GLY A 112 2.15 6.53 -9.97
N LEU A 113 1.45 6.73 -11.10
CA LEU A 113 1.79 6.08 -12.37
C LEU A 113 3.17 6.51 -12.87
N ALA A 114 3.49 7.80 -12.80
CA ALA A 114 4.80 8.31 -13.21
C ALA A 114 5.93 7.71 -12.37
N LEU A 115 5.74 7.60 -11.04
CA LEU A 115 6.71 6.97 -10.15
C LEU A 115 6.85 5.47 -10.41
N LEU A 116 5.76 4.75 -10.72
CA LEU A 116 5.81 3.34 -11.12
C LEU A 116 6.58 3.15 -12.43
N MET A 117 6.34 4.01 -13.42
CA MET A 117 7.07 3.97 -14.71
C MET A 117 8.53 4.29 -14.51
N PHE A 118 8.86 5.27 -13.67
CA PHE A 118 10.24 5.60 -13.31
C PHE A 118 10.92 4.40 -12.62
N CYS A 119 10.28 3.81 -11.63
CA CYS A 119 10.78 2.62 -10.94
C CYS A 119 11.07 1.47 -11.92
N PHE A 120 10.12 1.20 -12.82
CA PHE A 120 10.27 0.17 -13.85
C PHE A 120 11.46 0.44 -14.78
N SER A 121 11.68 1.69 -15.18
CA SER A 121 12.78 2.06 -16.08
C SER A 121 14.16 1.95 -15.44
N GLN A 122 14.24 2.15 -14.13
CA GLN A 122 15.51 2.14 -13.39
C GLN A 122 15.87 0.76 -12.79
N THR A 123 14.87 -0.12 -12.65
CA THR A 123 15.10 -1.43 -12.01
C THR A 123 15.47 -2.48 -13.03
N LYS A 124 16.64 -3.12 -12.85
CA LYS A 124 17.08 -4.26 -13.64
C LYS A 124 17.23 -5.48 -12.73
N GLU A 125 16.64 -6.59 -13.14
CA GLU A 125 16.84 -7.87 -12.46
C GLU A 125 18.29 -8.32 -12.64
N ARG A 126 18.96 -8.61 -11.51
CA ARG A 126 20.35 -9.07 -11.49
C ARG A 126 20.47 -10.58 -11.32
N VAL A 127 19.47 -11.18 -10.67
CA VAL A 127 19.42 -12.62 -10.43
C VAL A 127 18.33 -13.20 -11.33
N VAL A 128 18.75 -13.76 -12.45
CA VAL A 128 17.85 -14.50 -13.35
C VAL A 128 17.73 -15.92 -12.81
N MET A 129 16.51 -16.32 -12.42
CA MET A 129 16.19 -17.71 -12.15
C MET A 129 16.01 -18.44 -13.49
N ASP A 130 16.57 -19.65 -13.60
CA ASP A 130 16.38 -20.47 -14.79
C ASP A 130 14.89 -20.71 -15.04
N GLN A 131 14.41 -20.23 -16.19
CA GLN A 131 13.01 -20.31 -16.58
C GLN A 131 12.51 -21.76 -16.74
N GLU A 132 13.42 -22.71 -16.96
CA GLU A 132 13.05 -24.12 -17.13
C GLU A 132 12.50 -24.76 -15.85
N GLU A 133 12.98 -24.36 -14.67
CA GLU A 133 12.45 -24.87 -13.40
C GLU A 133 11.10 -24.25 -13.02
N THR A 134 10.87 -22.98 -13.40
CA THR A 134 9.65 -22.24 -13.03
C THR A 134 8.43 -22.66 -13.88
N SER A 135 8.66 -23.12 -15.12
CA SER A 135 7.56 -23.46 -16.05
C SER A 135 6.82 -24.77 -15.69
N LYS A 136 7.38 -25.58 -14.80
CA LYS A 136 6.80 -26.89 -14.39
C LYS A 136 5.97 -26.84 -13.11
N VAL A 137 5.96 -25.72 -12.39
CA VAL A 137 5.25 -25.61 -11.11
C VAL A 137 3.75 -25.44 -11.34
N LYS A 138 2.97 -26.40 -10.91
CA LYS A 138 1.50 -26.32 -10.91
C LYS A 138 1.01 -25.65 -9.62
N VAL A 139 -0.14 -24.99 -9.69
CA VAL A 139 -0.77 -24.35 -8.51
C VAL A 139 -1.05 -25.37 -7.40
N SER A 140 -1.32 -26.64 -7.77
CA SER A 140 -1.46 -27.75 -6.81
C SER A 140 -0.21 -28.01 -5.99
N ASP A 141 0.98 -27.81 -6.59
CA ASP A 141 2.26 -28.07 -5.93
C ASP A 141 2.52 -27.05 -4.82
N LEU A 142 2.05 -25.80 -5.01
CA LEU A 142 2.09 -24.76 -3.98
C LEU A 142 1.26 -25.13 -2.74
N TRP A 143 0.10 -25.75 -2.96
CA TRP A 143 -0.75 -26.22 -1.85
C TRP A 143 -0.11 -27.39 -1.10
N VAL A 144 0.46 -28.34 -1.84
CA VAL A 144 1.17 -29.49 -1.26
C VAL A 144 2.37 -29.01 -0.46
N GLU A 145 3.16 -28.07 -1.02
CA GLU A 145 4.33 -27.50 -0.33
C GLU A 145 3.91 -26.73 0.93
N PHE A 146 2.83 -25.96 0.88
CA PHE A 146 2.28 -25.26 2.05
C PHE A 146 1.88 -26.25 3.16
N CYS A 147 1.25 -27.38 2.81
CA CYS A 147 0.85 -28.39 3.77
C CYS A 147 2.05 -29.16 4.36
N ARG A 148 3.12 -29.36 3.58
CA ARG A 148 4.31 -30.13 3.97
C ARG A 148 5.32 -29.28 4.75
N ASN A 149 5.47 -28.02 4.41
CA ASN A 149 6.49 -27.12 4.98
C ASN A 149 5.99 -26.45 6.26
N LYS A 150 6.37 -27.00 7.42
CA LYS A 150 5.98 -26.46 8.75
C LYS A 150 6.43 -25.01 8.98
N PRO A 151 7.68 -24.59 8.69
CA PRO A 151 8.10 -23.20 8.80
C PRO A 151 7.25 -22.24 7.96
N LEU A 152 6.91 -22.62 6.73
CA LEU A 152 6.07 -21.82 5.84
C LEU A 152 4.67 -21.58 6.42
N ARG A 153 4.05 -22.61 7.02
CA ARG A 153 2.76 -22.47 7.68
C ARG A 153 2.80 -21.53 8.87
N ILE A 154 3.83 -21.67 9.72
CA ILE A 154 4.00 -20.81 10.91
C ILE A 154 4.15 -19.35 10.44
N LEU A 155 4.97 -19.12 9.42
CA LEU A 155 5.18 -17.77 8.85
C LEU A 155 3.89 -17.20 8.26
N ALA A 156 3.11 -18.01 7.55
CA ALA A 156 1.82 -17.60 6.99
C ALA A 156 0.82 -17.20 8.09
N PHE A 157 0.69 -18.01 9.16
CA PHE A 157 -0.15 -17.65 10.30
C PHE A 157 0.32 -16.38 11.01
N PHE A 158 1.64 -16.20 11.17
CA PHE A 158 2.19 -14.98 11.73
C PHE A 158 1.79 -13.76 10.91
N PHE A 159 1.95 -13.80 9.57
CA PHE A 159 1.56 -12.69 8.71
C PHE A 159 0.05 -12.41 8.72
N ILE A 160 -0.78 -13.46 8.67
CA ILE A 160 -2.24 -13.31 8.75
C ILE A 160 -2.62 -12.59 10.05
N THR A 161 -2.08 -13.04 11.19
CA THR A 161 -2.36 -12.43 12.49
C THR A 161 -1.86 -10.99 12.58
N ALA A 162 -0.64 -10.72 12.08
CA ALA A 162 -0.06 -9.38 12.07
C ALA A 162 -0.86 -8.39 11.21
N PHE A 163 -1.26 -8.80 10.01
CA PHE A 163 -2.09 -7.95 9.15
C PHE A 163 -3.52 -7.77 9.68
N ALA A 164 -4.10 -8.81 10.28
CA ALA A 164 -5.41 -8.70 10.94
C ALA A 164 -5.35 -7.71 12.11
N MET A 165 -4.32 -7.81 12.95
CA MET A 165 -4.11 -6.87 14.06
C MET A 165 -3.94 -5.43 13.56
N MET A 166 -3.18 -5.24 12.48
CA MET A 166 -2.97 -3.92 11.87
C MET A 166 -4.27 -3.34 11.31
N ALA A 167 -5.07 -4.15 10.61
CA ALA A 167 -6.35 -3.74 10.05
C ALA A 167 -7.38 -3.37 11.14
N ILE A 168 -7.49 -4.19 12.18
CA ILE A 168 -8.36 -3.95 13.35
C ILE A 168 -7.90 -2.67 14.07
N GLY A 169 -6.58 -2.51 14.30
CA GLY A 169 -6.03 -1.34 14.98
C GLY A 169 -6.33 -0.03 14.24
N ASN A 170 -6.16 -0.01 12.92
CA ASN A 170 -6.49 1.16 12.09
C ASN A 170 -7.99 1.48 12.12
N SER A 171 -8.85 0.47 11.99
CA SER A 171 -10.30 0.65 12.04
C SER A 171 -10.76 1.09 13.43
N ALA A 172 -10.33 0.40 14.49
CA ALA A 172 -10.67 0.74 15.87
C ALA A 172 -10.17 2.14 16.25
N GLY A 173 -8.95 2.51 15.85
CA GLY A 173 -8.40 3.85 16.07
C GLY A 173 -9.24 4.95 15.43
N SER A 174 -9.72 4.74 14.20
CA SER A 174 -10.61 5.68 13.52
C SER A 174 -11.94 5.83 14.24
N TYR A 175 -12.59 4.72 14.62
CA TYR A 175 -13.83 4.75 15.38
C TYR A 175 -13.66 5.41 16.76
N TYR A 176 -12.56 5.12 17.45
CA TYR A 176 -12.24 5.73 18.75
C TYR A 176 -12.15 7.26 18.65
N MET A 177 -11.45 7.77 17.64
CA MET A 177 -11.33 9.23 17.44
C MET A 177 -12.65 9.89 17.08
N ILE A 178 -13.50 9.24 16.29
CA ILE A 178 -14.77 9.81 15.85
C ILE A 178 -15.81 9.79 16.97
N TYR A 179 -15.95 8.67 17.67
CA TYR A 179 -17.07 8.45 18.60
C TYR A 179 -16.70 8.74 20.07
N ASN A 180 -15.49 8.39 20.52
CA ASN A 180 -15.08 8.57 21.91
C ASN A 180 -14.44 9.95 22.13
N VAL A 181 -13.44 10.29 21.33
CA VAL A 181 -12.74 11.59 21.48
C VAL A 181 -13.56 12.72 20.87
N ARG A 182 -14.45 12.42 19.92
CA ARG A 182 -15.29 13.38 19.20
C ARG A 182 -14.51 14.49 18.50
N ALA A 183 -13.27 14.20 18.12
CA ALA A 183 -12.37 15.10 17.43
C ALA A 183 -11.88 14.51 16.09
N PRO A 184 -12.77 14.37 15.08
CA PRO A 184 -12.42 13.80 13.79
C PRO A 184 -11.31 14.59 13.07
N GLU A 185 -11.18 15.88 13.38
CA GLU A 185 -10.12 16.74 12.81
C GLU A 185 -8.71 16.34 13.27
N MET A 186 -8.58 15.67 14.41
CA MET A 186 -7.31 15.19 14.95
C MET A 186 -6.93 13.79 14.45
N LEU A 187 -7.77 13.12 13.66
CA LEU A 187 -7.53 11.78 13.12
C LEU A 187 -6.20 11.67 12.36
N PRO A 188 -5.81 12.62 11.47
CA PRO A 188 -4.52 12.55 10.77
C PRO A 188 -3.33 12.58 11.73
N TYR A 189 -3.40 13.41 12.78
CA TYR A 189 -2.33 13.50 13.79
C TYR A 189 -2.22 12.21 14.61
N PHE A 190 -3.35 11.63 14.98
CA PHE A 190 -3.40 10.36 15.70
C PHE A 190 -2.77 9.21 14.89
N MET A 191 -3.13 9.11 13.61
CA MET A 191 -2.55 8.13 12.69
C MET A 191 -1.04 8.35 12.47
N ALA A 192 -0.59 9.61 12.40
CA ALA A 192 0.81 9.96 12.28
C ALA A 192 1.63 9.55 13.51
N LEU A 193 1.08 9.76 14.72
CA LEU A 193 1.73 9.32 15.96
C LEU A 193 1.96 7.80 15.98
N GLY A 194 1.01 7.02 15.44
CA GLY A 194 1.16 5.57 15.28
C GLY A 194 2.31 5.16 14.36
N SER A 195 2.76 6.03 13.46
CA SER A 195 3.86 5.77 12.54
C SER A 195 5.25 6.11 13.15
N ILE A 196 5.32 6.87 14.24
CA ILE A 196 6.60 7.29 14.87
C ILE A 196 7.49 6.09 15.23
N PRO A 197 7.00 5.02 15.87
CA PRO A 197 7.83 3.86 16.18
C PRO A 197 8.48 3.24 14.93
N ALA A 198 7.77 3.22 13.81
CA ALA A 198 8.30 2.69 12.56
C ALA A 198 9.51 3.51 12.06
N PHE A 199 9.46 4.85 12.17
CA PHE A 199 10.58 5.70 11.78
C PHE A 199 11.83 5.51 12.66
N ILE A 200 11.64 5.18 13.93
CA ILE A 200 12.76 4.97 14.88
C ILE A 200 13.35 3.57 14.69
N PHE A 201 12.50 2.54 14.66
CA PHE A 201 12.97 1.15 14.68
C PHE A 201 13.38 0.61 13.31
N MET A 202 12.76 1.03 12.22
CA MET A 202 13.10 0.51 10.87
C MET A 202 14.56 0.75 10.47
N PRO A 203 15.16 1.94 10.65
CA PRO A 203 16.57 2.14 10.37
C PRO A 203 17.52 1.35 11.28
N MET A 204 17.04 0.95 12.48
CA MET A 204 17.84 0.18 13.44
C MET A 204 17.88 -1.32 13.12
N VAL A 205 16.94 -1.85 12.32
CA VAL A 205 16.87 -3.28 11.98
C VAL A 205 18.19 -3.84 11.40
N PRO A 206 18.85 -3.19 10.43
CA PRO A 206 20.13 -3.68 9.92
C PRO A 206 21.26 -3.68 10.96
N ALA A 207 21.24 -2.72 11.90
CA ALA A 207 22.23 -2.65 12.99
C ALA A 207 22.00 -3.77 14.02
N ILE A 208 20.75 -3.99 14.41
CA ILE A 208 20.36 -5.05 15.36
C ILE A 208 20.70 -6.44 14.80
N LYS A 209 20.54 -6.64 13.50
CA LYS A 209 20.88 -7.93 12.88
C LYS A 209 22.38 -8.22 12.82
N ARG A 210 23.23 -7.17 12.83
CA ARG A 210 24.69 -7.31 12.79
C ARG A 210 25.30 -7.52 14.17
N ALA A 211 24.57 -7.20 15.24
CA ALA A 211 24.97 -7.44 16.64
C ALA A 211 24.62 -8.86 17.07
#